data_ecd2ae1e95aacd29c91ba942fec01d14
#
_entry.id   ecd2ae1e95aacd29c91ba942fec01d14
#
_cell.length_a   1.000
_cell.length_b   1.000
_cell.length_c   1.000
_cell.angle_alpha   90.00
_cell.angle_beta   90.00
_cell.angle_gamma   90.00
#
_symmetry.space_group_name_H-M   'P 1'
#
loop_
_entity.id
_entity.type
_entity.pdbx_description
1 polymer ?
#
loop_
_entity_poly.entity_id
_entity_poly.type
_entity_poly.pdbx_seq_one_letter_code
_entity_poly.pdbx_strand_id
1 'polypeptide(L)'
;MARVVAPARPRKLVKVPFVELAEGRLQGVVSSGSDVGRVYVSSITANTHAYHCSTNNNRPCGGLGGAPCKHLQTLANEAVLQYGLERVARYLRVEPDASTNTGAELLHGLNARHEPSSAAVVFSRFLRYLSYLEVPGSTTPLPELHWFPSTRVAS
;
A
#
# COMPACT_ATOMS: atom_id res chain seq x y z
N MET A 1 -9.73 10.12 -2.53
CA MET A 1 -10.69 9.53 -3.38
C MET A 1 -10.08 8.99 -4.64
N ALA A 2 -10.47 7.83 -5.03
CA ALA A 2 -9.92 7.23 -6.20
C ALA A 2 -10.39 7.93 -7.45
N ARG A 3 -9.52 8.04 -8.43
CA ARG A 3 -9.87 8.66 -9.67
C ARG A 3 -9.73 7.63 -10.76
N VAL A 4 -10.79 7.37 -11.46
CA VAL A 4 -10.77 6.41 -12.55
C VAL A 4 -10.34 7.12 -13.83
N VAL A 5 -9.28 6.64 -14.43
CA VAL A 5 -8.79 7.20 -15.67
C VAL A 5 -8.63 6.06 -16.65
N ALA A 6 -9.30 6.14 -17.77
CA ALA A 6 -9.21 5.09 -18.78
C ALA A 6 -7.86 5.17 -19.49
N PRO A 7 -7.06 4.12 -19.47
CA PRO A 7 -5.76 4.15 -20.13
C PRO A 7 -5.90 4.06 -21.64
N ALA A 8 -5.07 4.79 -22.35
CA ALA A 8 -5.09 4.76 -23.80
C ALA A 8 -4.35 3.55 -24.36
N ARG A 9 -3.58 2.88 -23.55
CA ARG A 9 -2.81 1.71 -23.96
C ARG A 9 -2.66 0.83 -22.73
N PRO A 10 -2.07 -0.36 -22.84
CA PRO A 10 -1.92 -1.25 -21.70
C PRO A 10 -1.37 -0.49 -20.50
N ARG A 11 -1.99 -0.67 -19.35
CA ARG A 11 -1.66 0.07 -18.17
C ARG A 11 -0.32 -0.40 -17.61
N LYS A 12 0.54 0.56 -17.30
CA LYS A 12 1.78 0.23 -16.67
C LYS A 12 1.54 0.15 -15.19
N LEU A 13 2.16 -0.81 -14.53
CA LEU A 13 2.03 -0.91 -13.08
C LEU A 13 2.68 0.30 -12.44
N VAL A 14 1.98 0.94 -11.52
CA VAL A 14 2.55 2.05 -10.76
C VAL A 14 3.20 1.49 -9.50
N LYS A 15 4.10 2.27 -8.94
CA LYS A 15 4.85 1.84 -7.77
C LYS A 15 3.95 1.56 -6.58
N VAL A 16 2.97 2.39 -6.35
CA VAL A 16 2.00 2.21 -5.27
C VAL A 16 0.61 2.25 -5.87
N PRO A 17 0.10 1.10 -6.32
CA PRO A 17 -1.23 1.07 -6.95
C PRO A 17 -2.39 1.32 -5.98
N PHE A 18 -2.17 1.21 -4.68
CA PHE A 18 -3.24 1.43 -3.72
C PHE A 18 -2.67 1.96 -2.42
N VAL A 19 -3.23 3.05 -1.92
CA VAL A 19 -2.89 3.60 -0.62
C VAL A 19 -4.15 4.25 -0.04
N GLU A 20 -4.39 4.05 1.24
CA GLU A 20 -5.52 4.68 1.90
C GLU A 20 -5.26 4.87 3.39
N LEU A 21 -5.99 5.81 3.96
CA LEU A 21 -6.06 6.00 5.40
C LEU A 21 -7.44 5.50 5.81
N ALA A 22 -7.51 4.29 6.32
CA ALA A 22 -8.80 3.68 6.66
C ALA A 22 -8.60 2.58 7.68
N GLU A 23 -9.64 2.27 8.41
CA GLU A 23 -9.64 1.18 9.38
C GLU A 23 -8.56 1.36 10.44
N GLY A 24 -8.25 2.60 10.78
CA GLY A 24 -7.24 2.89 11.79
C GLY A 24 -5.82 2.66 11.31
N ARG A 25 -5.58 2.59 10.00
CA ARG A 25 -4.26 2.31 9.46
C ARG A 25 -3.96 3.14 8.23
N LEU A 26 -2.69 3.41 8.01
CA LEU A 26 -2.20 3.75 6.70
C LEU A 26 -1.86 2.40 6.06
N GLN A 27 -2.50 2.07 4.97
CA GLN A 27 -2.32 0.76 4.37
C GLN A 27 -2.38 0.83 2.85
N GLY A 28 -1.78 -0.15 2.21
CA GLY A 28 -1.79 -0.18 0.76
C GLY A 28 -0.97 -1.29 0.17
N VAL A 29 -0.78 -1.20 -1.13
CA VAL A 29 -0.08 -2.20 -1.91
C VAL A 29 1.05 -1.52 -2.65
N VAL A 30 2.25 -2.10 -2.59
CA VAL A 30 3.44 -1.54 -3.23
C VAL A 30 3.97 -2.61 -4.18
N SER A 31 4.20 -2.25 -5.44
CA SER A 31 4.72 -3.21 -6.40
C SER A 31 6.20 -3.45 -6.14
N SER A 32 6.69 -4.63 -6.51
CA SER A 32 8.07 -4.95 -6.24
C SER A 32 9.03 -4.22 -7.20
N GLY A 33 8.53 -3.72 -8.28
CA GLY A 33 9.35 -2.98 -9.23
C GLY A 33 10.00 -3.86 -10.28
N SER A 34 10.53 -4.98 -9.91
CA SER A 34 11.22 -5.84 -10.87
C SER A 34 10.41 -7.09 -11.21
N ASP A 35 9.51 -7.49 -10.35
CA ASP A 35 8.72 -8.70 -10.57
C ASP A 35 7.25 -8.29 -10.61
N VAL A 36 6.66 -8.29 -11.80
CA VAL A 36 5.27 -7.86 -11.94
C VAL A 36 4.29 -8.81 -11.27
N GLY A 37 4.71 -10.00 -10.91
CA GLY A 37 3.84 -10.94 -10.23
C GLY A 37 3.89 -10.81 -8.71
N ARG A 38 4.66 -9.88 -8.18
CA ARG A 38 4.83 -9.74 -6.75
C ARG A 38 4.51 -8.35 -6.27
N VAL A 39 3.72 -8.28 -5.23
CA VAL A 39 3.44 -7.02 -4.56
C VAL A 39 3.61 -7.21 -3.07
N TYR A 40 3.76 -6.11 -2.38
CA TYR A 40 3.87 -6.10 -0.94
C TYR A 40 2.68 -5.37 -0.36
N VAL A 41 2.06 -5.97 0.64
CA VAL A 41 0.95 -5.35 1.35
C VAL A 41 1.54 -4.77 2.62
N SER A 42 1.42 -3.46 2.77
CA SER A 42 2.08 -2.73 3.85
C SER A 42 1.06 -1.98 4.68
N SER A 43 1.29 -1.91 5.97
CA SER A 43 0.38 -1.17 6.85
C SER A 43 1.10 -0.61 8.08
N ILE A 44 0.60 0.52 8.56
CA ILE A 44 1.05 1.14 9.81
C ILE A 44 -0.20 1.49 10.57
N THR A 45 -0.31 0.99 11.80
CA THR A 45 -1.49 1.25 12.64
C THR A 45 -1.35 2.61 13.31
N ALA A 46 -2.40 3.41 13.24
CA ALA A 46 -2.42 4.71 13.89
C ALA A 46 -2.31 4.52 15.40
N ASN A 47 -1.73 5.47 16.07
CA ASN A 47 -1.63 5.50 17.52
C ASN A 47 -0.59 4.52 18.07
N THR A 48 -0.70 3.22 17.83
CA THR A 48 0.29 2.25 18.32
C THR A 48 1.53 2.25 17.46
N HIS A 49 1.40 2.67 16.20
CA HIS A 49 2.45 2.68 15.21
C HIS A 49 3.00 1.30 14.84
N ALA A 50 2.26 0.26 15.20
CA ALA A 50 2.65 -1.09 14.79
C ALA A 50 2.65 -1.16 13.27
N TYR A 51 3.65 -1.79 12.69
CA TYR A 51 3.74 -1.85 11.23
C TYR A 51 4.02 -3.25 10.74
N HIS A 52 3.64 -3.50 9.50
CA HIS A 52 3.88 -4.78 8.88
C HIS A 52 4.01 -4.62 7.37
N CYS A 53 4.78 -5.51 6.77
CA CYS A 53 4.91 -5.59 5.33
C CYS A 53 5.07 -7.06 4.97
N SER A 54 4.26 -7.53 4.04
CA SER A 54 4.35 -8.91 3.60
C SER A 54 4.02 -9.00 2.12
N THR A 55 4.39 -10.09 1.49
CA THR A 55 4.00 -10.34 0.12
C THR A 55 2.50 -10.63 0.08
N ASN A 56 1.94 -10.67 -1.12
CA ASN A 56 0.53 -11.01 -1.28
C ASN A 56 0.20 -12.43 -0.80
N ASN A 57 1.20 -13.24 -0.47
CA ASN A 57 0.98 -14.56 0.08
C ASN A 57 1.35 -14.62 1.57
N ASN A 58 1.34 -13.50 2.24
CA ASN A 58 1.64 -13.38 3.66
C ASN A 58 3.09 -13.73 4.05
N ARG A 59 4.00 -13.66 3.11
CA ARG A 59 5.40 -13.93 3.43
C ARG A 59 6.03 -12.62 3.91
N PRO A 60 6.52 -12.55 5.13
CA PRO A 60 7.07 -11.29 5.65
C PRO A 60 8.18 -10.72 4.77
N CYS A 61 8.21 -9.41 4.64
CA CYS A 61 9.23 -8.74 3.88
C CYS A 61 10.58 -8.88 4.59
N GLY A 62 11.60 -9.24 3.83
CA GLY A 62 12.94 -9.41 4.40
C GLY A 62 13.58 -8.12 4.89
N GLY A 63 13.01 -6.98 4.53
CA GLY A 63 13.54 -5.71 4.97
C GLY A 63 13.08 -5.24 6.34
N LEU A 64 12.24 -6.04 7.02
CA LEU A 64 11.75 -5.66 8.34
C LEU A 64 12.76 -6.11 9.40
N GLY A 65 13.76 -5.36 9.63
CA GLY A 65 14.79 -5.75 10.56
C GLY A 65 14.93 -4.80 11.73
N GLY A 66 13.88 -4.34 12.28
CA GLY A 66 13.94 -3.41 13.40
C GLY A 66 13.54 -2.00 13.01
N ALA A 67 13.23 -1.80 11.73
CA ALA A 67 12.78 -0.51 11.24
C ALA A 67 11.87 -0.75 10.05
N PRO A 68 11.05 0.21 9.68
CA PRO A 68 10.20 0.09 8.50
C PRO A 68 11.02 -0.14 7.24
N CYS A 69 10.57 -1.07 6.43
CA CYS A 69 11.28 -1.43 5.20
C CYS A 69 11.07 -0.38 4.10
N LYS A 70 11.72 -0.60 2.97
CA LYS A 70 11.59 0.29 1.84
C LYS A 70 10.16 0.38 1.33
N HIS A 71 9.41 -0.70 1.37
CA HIS A 71 8.02 -0.70 0.90
C HIS A 71 7.16 0.20 1.77
N LEU A 72 7.36 0.16 3.08
CA LEU A 72 6.64 1.04 3.99
C LEU A 72 7.02 2.50 3.75
N GLN A 73 8.29 2.76 3.48
CA GLN A 73 8.74 4.10 3.16
C GLN A 73 8.09 4.60 1.87
N THR A 74 8.03 3.75 0.86
CA THR A 74 7.41 4.10 -0.41
C THR A 74 5.91 4.35 -0.23
N LEU A 75 5.25 3.52 0.57
CA LEU A 75 3.84 3.70 0.86
C LEU A 75 3.59 5.03 1.56
N ALA A 76 4.42 5.34 2.55
CA ALA A 76 4.27 6.59 3.30
C ALA A 76 4.52 7.81 2.41
N ASN A 77 5.50 7.73 1.53
CA ASN A 77 5.76 8.82 0.59
C ASN A 77 4.55 9.05 -0.31
N GLU A 78 3.93 7.98 -0.80
CA GLU A 78 2.76 8.12 -1.66
C GLU A 78 1.58 8.68 -0.87
N ALA A 79 1.40 8.26 0.37
CA ALA A 79 0.33 8.78 1.21
C ALA A 79 0.49 10.30 1.41
N VAL A 80 1.72 10.76 1.62
CA VAL A 80 1.98 12.18 1.78
C VAL A 80 1.67 12.93 0.49
N LEU A 81 1.99 12.35 -0.67
CA LEU A 81 1.67 12.98 -1.93
C LEU A 81 0.16 13.08 -2.15
N GLN A 82 -0.59 12.09 -1.74
CA GLN A 82 -2.03 12.08 -1.97
C GLN A 82 -2.83 12.82 -0.91
N TYR A 83 -2.41 12.74 0.34
CA TYR A 83 -3.20 13.29 1.46
C TYR A 83 -2.53 14.48 2.14
N GLY A 84 -1.26 14.71 1.92
CA GLY A 84 -0.51 15.77 2.58
C GLY A 84 0.16 15.31 3.86
N LEU A 85 1.33 15.84 4.14
CA LEU A 85 2.12 15.44 5.31
C LEU A 85 1.35 15.66 6.61
N GLU A 86 0.70 16.80 6.73
CA GLU A 86 0.00 17.13 7.97
C GLU A 86 -1.14 16.16 8.26
N ARG A 87 -1.89 15.79 7.23
CA ARG A 87 -3.01 14.88 7.42
C ARG A 87 -2.53 13.47 7.78
N VAL A 88 -1.47 12.99 7.12
CA VAL A 88 -0.93 11.67 7.41
C VAL A 88 -0.36 11.64 8.82
N ALA A 89 0.39 12.65 9.20
CA ALA A 89 0.96 12.74 10.55
C ALA A 89 -0.12 12.75 11.61
N ARG A 90 -1.17 13.53 11.38
CA ARG A 90 -2.28 13.63 12.33
C ARG A 90 -3.02 12.28 12.43
N TYR A 91 -3.23 11.63 11.30
CA TYR A 91 -3.94 10.35 11.26
C TYR A 91 -3.16 9.29 12.05
N LEU A 92 -1.86 9.21 11.84
CA LEU A 92 -1.01 8.23 12.51
C LEU A 92 -0.66 8.64 13.93
N ARG A 93 -0.86 9.90 14.27
CA ARG A 93 -0.46 10.50 15.55
C ARG A 93 1.05 10.48 15.71
N VAL A 94 1.72 10.94 14.67
CA VAL A 94 3.16 11.15 14.68
C VAL A 94 3.41 12.64 14.70
N GLU A 95 4.32 13.10 15.54
CA GLU A 95 4.68 14.50 15.59
C GLU A 95 5.83 14.75 14.64
N PRO A 96 5.58 15.42 13.51
CA PRO A 96 6.67 15.73 12.62
C PRO A 96 7.50 16.87 13.19
N ASP A 97 8.80 16.83 12.96
CA ASP A 97 9.63 17.96 13.38
C ASP A 97 9.89 18.86 12.17
N ALA A 98 10.69 19.91 12.37
CA ALA A 98 10.93 20.89 11.33
C ALA A 98 11.65 20.33 10.11
N SER A 99 12.32 19.20 10.25
CA SER A 99 13.06 18.58 9.15
C SER A 99 12.24 17.53 8.41
N THR A 100 11.03 17.23 8.87
CA THR A 100 10.20 16.21 8.26
C THR A 100 9.51 16.78 7.02
N ASN A 101 9.86 16.27 5.87
CA ASN A 101 9.26 16.73 4.61
C ASN A 101 8.68 15.60 3.78
N THR A 102 9.05 14.38 4.04
CA THR A 102 8.59 13.23 3.24
C THR A 102 7.93 12.20 4.14
N GLY A 103 7.18 11.30 3.52
CA GLY A 103 6.58 10.19 4.25
C GLY A 103 7.64 9.31 4.87
N ALA A 104 8.72 9.05 4.15
CA ALA A 104 9.80 8.22 4.70
C ALA A 104 10.40 8.85 5.96
N GLU A 105 10.57 10.17 5.95
CA GLU A 105 11.08 10.88 7.13
C GLU A 105 10.08 10.82 8.28
N LEU A 106 8.79 10.86 7.95
CA LEU A 106 7.77 10.77 8.98
C LEU A 106 7.86 9.45 9.74
N LEU A 107 8.29 8.38 9.08
CA LEU A 107 8.41 7.09 9.73
C LEU A 107 9.50 7.04 10.79
N HIS A 108 10.42 8.00 10.79
CA HIS A 108 11.43 8.06 11.84
C HIS A 108 10.81 8.41 13.20
N GLY A 109 9.62 8.98 13.19
CA GLY A 109 8.93 9.32 14.43
C GLY A 109 8.04 8.21 14.98
N LEU A 110 8.00 7.07 14.32
CA LEU A 110 7.18 5.97 14.81
C LEU A 110 7.77 5.38 16.09
N ASN A 111 6.88 5.04 17.02
CA ASN A 111 7.29 4.49 18.26
C ASN A 111 6.92 3.06 18.22
N ALA A 112 7.31 2.35 17.22
CA ALA A 112 6.70 1.09 16.97
C ALA A 112 7.63 0.00 16.70
N ARG A 113 7.08 -1.16 16.70
CA ARG A 113 7.78 -2.35 16.32
C ARG A 113 6.94 -3.07 15.30
N HIS A 114 7.55 -4.03 14.63
CA HIS A 114 6.87 -4.86 13.68
C HIS A 114 5.85 -5.77 14.38
N GLU A 115 4.66 -5.84 13.82
CA GLU A 115 3.62 -6.74 14.29
C GLU A 115 2.97 -7.41 13.09
N PRO A 116 2.89 -8.74 13.05
CA PRO A 116 2.29 -9.43 11.91
C PRO A 116 0.82 -9.05 11.70
N SER A 117 0.42 -9.01 10.46
CA SER A 117 -0.95 -8.70 10.10
C SER A 117 -1.28 -9.42 8.81
N SER A 118 -2.52 -9.76 8.61
CA SER A 118 -2.95 -10.50 7.43
C SER A 118 -3.02 -9.58 6.21
N ALA A 119 -2.45 -10.02 5.11
CA ALA A 119 -2.53 -9.28 3.87
C ALA A 119 -3.94 -9.29 3.29
N ALA A 120 -4.73 -10.28 3.63
CA ALA A 120 -6.07 -10.42 3.06
C ALA A 120 -6.98 -9.22 3.33
N VAL A 121 -6.82 -8.60 4.49
CA VAL A 121 -7.65 -7.45 4.85
C VAL A 121 -7.43 -6.31 3.88
N VAL A 122 -6.17 -6.01 3.59
CA VAL A 122 -5.83 -4.91 2.68
C VAL A 122 -6.15 -5.30 1.25
N PHE A 123 -5.90 -6.53 0.86
CA PHE A 123 -6.21 -6.98 -0.48
C PHE A 123 -7.70 -6.92 -0.79
N SER A 124 -8.55 -7.21 0.20
CA SER A 124 -10.00 -7.11 0.00
C SER A 124 -10.39 -5.69 -0.39
N ARG A 125 -9.76 -4.71 0.24
CA ARG A 125 -10.03 -3.32 -0.05
C ARG A 125 -9.46 -2.93 -1.41
N PHE A 126 -8.28 -3.45 -1.76
CA PHE A 126 -7.68 -3.20 -3.05
C PHE A 126 -8.54 -3.77 -4.17
N LEU A 127 -9.08 -4.97 -3.98
CA LEU A 127 -9.97 -5.56 -4.96
C LEU A 127 -11.19 -4.67 -5.20
N ARG A 128 -11.74 -4.15 -4.14
CA ARG A 128 -12.87 -3.24 -4.26
C ARG A 128 -12.48 -1.97 -5.01
N TYR A 129 -11.29 -1.46 -4.72
CA TYR A 129 -10.78 -0.29 -5.41
C TYR A 129 -10.61 -0.56 -6.91
N LEU A 130 -10.11 -1.73 -7.26
CA LEU A 130 -9.90 -2.08 -8.67
C LEU A 130 -11.18 -2.07 -9.46
N SER A 131 -12.31 -2.35 -8.84
CA SER A 131 -13.58 -2.34 -9.55
C SER A 131 -13.91 -0.95 -10.10
N TYR A 132 -13.36 0.09 -9.52
CA TYR A 132 -13.57 1.45 -10.02
C TYR A 132 -12.62 1.81 -11.15
N LEU A 133 -11.64 0.96 -11.42
CA LEU A 133 -10.71 1.18 -12.52
C LEU A 133 -11.12 0.41 -13.77
N GLU A 134 -12.20 -0.35 -13.69
CA GLU A 134 -12.64 -1.11 -14.82
C GLU A 134 -13.12 -0.19 -15.92
N VAL A 135 -12.67 -0.42 -17.13
CA VAL A 135 -13.01 0.44 -18.26
C VAL A 135 -14.19 -0.18 -18.98
N PRO A 136 -15.31 0.51 -19.10
CA PRO A 136 -16.49 -0.03 -19.78
C PRO A 136 -16.15 -0.47 -21.20
N GLY A 137 -16.56 -1.67 -21.55
CA GLY A 137 -16.30 -2.18 -22.89
C GLY A 137 -14.97 -2.87 -23.07
N SER A 138 -14.10 -2.81 -22.07
CA SER A 138 -12.81 -3.46 -22.17
C SER A 138 -12.91 -4.88 -21.65
N THR A 139 -12.31 -5.83 -22.38
CA THR A 139 -12.24 -7.20 -21.90
C THR A 139 -10.84 -7.54 -21.41
N THR A 140 -9.94 -6.57 -21.45
CA THR A 140 -8.57 -6.82 -21.02
C THR A 140 -8.50 -6.74 -19.50
N PRO A 141 -8.04 -7.79 -18.84
CA PRO A 141 -7.92 -7.74 -17.39
C PRO A 141 -6.90 -6.71 -16.95
N LEU A 142 -7.13 -6.13 -15.77
CA LEU A 142 -6.15 -5.21 -15.21
C LEU A 142 -4.91 -6.00 -14.81
N PRO A 143 -3.72 -5.45 -15.00
CA PRO A 143 -2.48 -6.15 -14.64
C PRO A 143 -2.45 -6.56 -13.17
N GLU A 144 -3.05 -5.78 -12.31
CA GLU A 144 -3.08 -6.06 -10.88
C GLU A 144 -3.77 -7.38 -10.54
N LEU A 145 -4.62 -7.88 -11.41
CA LEU A 145 -5.32 -9.12 -11.15
C LEU A 145 -4.38 -10.33 -11.17
N HIS A 146 -3.19 -10.18 -11.75
CA HIS A 146 -2.22 -11.26 -11.73
C HIS A 146 -1.61 -11.46 -10.34
N TRP A 147 -1.81 -10.51 -9.45
CA TRP A 147 -1.24 -10.60 -8.12
C TRP A 147 -2.00 -11.54 -7.21
N PHE A 148 -3.20 -11.93 -7.60
CA PHE A 148 -3.97 -12.84 -6.77
C PHE A 148 -3.63 -14.27 -7.08
N PRO A 149 -3.62 -15.15 -6.10
CA PRO A 149 -3.37 -16.55 -6.31
C PRO A 149 -4.38 -17.04 -7.30
N SER A 150 -3.92 -17.95 -8.10
CA SER A 150 -4.76 -18.38 -9.09
C SER A 150 -5.69 -19.28 -8.64
N THR A 151 -6.21 -19.21 -7.69
CA THR A 151 -7.00 -20.02 -7.20
C THR A 151 -8.11 -19.93 -7.89
N ARG A 152 -8.38 -19.80 -8.66
CA ARG A 152 -9.27 -19.69 -9.13
C ARG A 152 -10.15 -20.50 -8.97
N VAL A 153 -10.92 -20.33 -8.88
CA VAL A 153 -11.82 -20.94 -8.65
C VAL A 153 -12.26 -21.54 -9.69
N ALA A 154 -12.43 -22.52 -9.65
CA ALA A 154 -12.71 -23.19 -10.51
C ALA A 154 -13.92 -22.91 -10.89
N SER A 155 -14.33 -22.75 -11.44
CA SER A 155 -15.48 -22.57 -11.71
C SER A 155 -16.11 -23.27 -12.37
#